data_d61461c91603a47772324f3c4dcdb8f2
#
_entry.id   d61461c91603a47772324f3c4dcdb8f2
#
_cell.length_a   1.000
_cell.length_b   1.000
_cell.length_c   1.000
_cell.angle_alpha   90.00
_cell.angle_beta   90.00
_cell.angle_gamma   90.00
#
_symmetry.space_group_name_H-M   'P 1'
#
loop_
_entity.id
_entity.type
_entity.pdbx_description
1 polymer ?
#
loop_
_entity_poly.entity_id
_entity_poly.type
_entity_poly.pdbx_seq_one_letter_code
_entity_poly.pdbx_strand_id
1 'polypeptide(L)'
;MQALIKTALVAALSLSAIGAFAGEISNTTVDATRAKNETGSAGAQAYQYIGSTYGNGKITNSHIYARGAHNGAFSRNGVASQEIGIAGAGGTMDNVTVFADRADNGAKGSGARATQEIGKVSNGTMKNVTVWANDASNIAATDGSVAKQKIGVVN
;
A
#
# COMPACT_ATOMS: atom_id res chain seq x y z
N MET A 1 -7.96 22.93 -30.15
CA MET A 1 -8.80 21.99 -29.40
C MET A 1 -8.10 20.62 -29.37
N GLN A 2 -6.87 20.52 -28.84
CA GLN A 2 -6.07 19.27 -28.75
C GLN A 2 -5.11 19.31 -27.55
N ALA A 3 -5.63 19.44 -26.35
CA ALA A 3 -4.77 19.49 -25.15
C ALA A 3 -5.28 18.62 -23.98
N LEU A 4 -6.16 17.67 -24.21
CA LEU A 4 -6.88 16.95 -23.11
C LEU A 4 -6.61 15.44 -23.03
N ILE A 5 -5.62 14.90 -23.74
CA ILE A 5 -5.40 13.41 -23.78
C ILE A 5 -4.09 12.96 -23.13
N LYS A 6 -3.32 13.83 -22.52
CA LYS A 6 -2.00 13.43 -21.98
C LYS A 6 -1.95 13.08 -20.48
N THR A 7 -3.03 13.24 -19.74
CA THR A 7 -2.99 13.07 -18.28
C THR A 7 -3.54 11.72 -17.78
N ALA A 8 -4.20 10.94 -18.61
CA ALA A 8 -4.83 9.68 -18.23
C ALA A 8 -3.91 8.43 -18.32
N LEU A 9 -2.75 8.54 -18.93
CA LEU A 9 -1.90 7.36 -19.23
C LEU A 9 -0.85 7.06 -18.15
N VAL A 10 -0.62 7.95 -17.21
CA VAL A 10 0.41 7.76 -16.15
C VAL A 10 -0.15 6.99 -14.95
N ALA A 11 -1.45 6.99 -14.75
CA ALA A 11 -2.07 6.27 -13.64
C ALA A 11 -2.17 4.74 -13.84
N ALA A 12 -2.04 4.26 -15.07
CA ALA A 12 -2.21 2.85 -15.39
C ALA A 12 -0.91 2.02 -15.34
N LEU A 13 0.25 2.64 -15.22
CA LEU A 13 1.55 1.95 -15.30
C LEU A 13 2.24 1.67 -13.98
N SER A 14 1.72 2.13 -12.86
CA SER A 14 2.24 1.78 -11.54
C SER A 14 1.55 0.57 -10.89
N LEU A 15 0.72 -0.15 -11.62
CA LEU A 15 0.15 -1.43 -11.22
C LEU A 15 1.12 -2.59 -11.45
N SER A 16 2.40 -2.37 -11.39
CA SER A 16 3.38 -3.45 -11.22
C SER A 16 3.49 -3.92 -9.78
N ALA A 17 2.41 -3.82 -9.01
CA ALA A 17 2.27 -4.67 -7.87
C ALA A 17 2.04 -6.08 -8.43
N ILE A 18 2.99 -6.98 -8.27
CA ILE A 18 2.74 -8.41 -8.33
C ILE A 18 1.83 -8.71 -7.14
N GLY A 19 0.56 -8.36 -7.29
CA GLY A 19 -0.50 -8.63 -6.34
C GLY A 19 -1.34 -9.75 -6.92
N ALA A 20 -1.28 -10.92 -6.35
CA ALA A 20 -2.30 -11.92 -6.60
C ALA A 20 -3.60 -11.40 -5.96
N PHE A 21 -4.50 -10.91 -6.79
CA PHE A 21 -5.89 -10.67 -6.38
C PHE A 21 -6.54 -12.02 -6.12
N ALA A 22 -6.91 -12.32 -4.89
CA ALA A 22 -7.40 -13.61 -4.42
C ALA A 22 -6.44 -14.76 -4.79
N GLY A 23 -5.47 -15.04 -3.96
CA GLY A 23 -4.47 -16.05 -4.28
C GLY A 23 -3.46 -16.26 -3.16
N GLU A 24 -2.43 -16.96 -3.52
CA GLU A 24 -1.33 -17.30 -2.63
C GLU A 24 -0.04 -16.65 -3.11
N ILE A 25 0.70 -16.05 -2.19
CA ILE A 25 2.10 -15.67 -2.35
C ILE A 25 2.91 -16.67 -1.52
N SER A 26 3.66 -17.54 -2.17
CA SER A 26 4.38 -18.62 -1.49
C SER A 26 5.79 -18.79 -2.02
N ASN A 27 6.75 -19.01 -1.12
CA ASN A 27 8.15 -19.25 -1.46
C ASN A 27 8.74 -18.20 -2.41
N THR A 28 8.39 -16.95 -2.20
CA THR A 28 8.66 -15.86 -3.14
C THR A 28 9.28 -14.66 -2.45
N THR A 29 10.09 -13.92 -3.20
CA THR A 29 10.51 -12.58 -2.82
C THR A 29 9.80 -11.56 -3.71
N VAL A 30 9.05 -10.65 -3.07
CA VAL A 30 8.50 -9.46 -3.70
C VAL A 30 9.42 -8.29 -3.36
N ASP A 31 10.04 -7.67 -4.34
CA ASP A 31 10.90 -6.49 -4.14
C ASP A 31 10.38 -5.31 -4.95
N ALA A 32 9.93 -4.28 -4.26
CA ALA A 32 9.47 -3.03 -4.83
C ALA A 32 10.39 -1.90 -4.39
N THR A 33 11.38 -1.59 -5.24
CA THR A 33 12.29 -0.49 -5.00
C THR A 33 11.85 0.76 -5.75
N ARG A 34 11.66 1.86 -5.02
CA ARG A 34 11.22 3.16 -5.55
C ARG A 34 9.89 3.10 -6.30
N ALA A 35 8.98 2.22 -5.88
CA ALA A 35 7.64 2.16 -6.43
C ALA A 35 6.92 3.49 -6.15
N LYS A 36 6.46 4.16 -7.21
CA LYS A 36 5.84 5.48 -7.09
C LYS A 36 4.45 5.48 -7.71
N ASN A 37 3.48 5.99 -6.98
CA ASN A 37 2.12 6.21 -7.44
C ASN A 37 1.60 7.54 -6.91
N GLU A 38 1.33 8.48 -7.80
CA GLU A 38 0.89 9.83 -7.43
C GLU A 38 -0.28 10.30 -8.30
N THR A 39 -1.14 11.08 -7.71
CA THR A 39 -2.22 11.78 -8.38
C THR A 39 -2.42 13.19 -7.84
N GLY A 40 -2.76 14.14 -8.71
CA GLY A 40 -2.94 15.55 -8.38
C GLY A 40 -4.33 16.11 -8.69
N SER A 41 -5.23 15.32 -9.24
CA SER A 41 -6.59 15.78 -9.58
C SER A 41 -7.52 15.79 -8.37
N ALA A 42 -8.44 16.75 -8.28
CA ALA A 42 -9.41 16.82 -7.18
C ALA A 42 -10.24 15.53 -7.10
N GLY A 43 -10.40 14.99 -5.89
CA GLY A 43 -11.08 13.72 -5.66
C GLY A 43 -10.36 12.48 -6.15
N ALA A 44 -9.13 12.61 -6.64
CA ALA A 44 -8.38 11.49 -7.17
C ALA A 44 -7.92 10.51 -6.09
N GLN A 45 -7.73 9.27 -6.50
CA GLN A 45 -7.37 8.17 -5.62
C GLN A 45 -6.04 7.55 -6.07
N ALA A 46 -5.11 7.39 -5.14
CA ALA A 46 -3.84 6.71 -5.33
C ALA A 46 -3.81 5.45 -4.48
N TYR A 47 -3.78 4.28 -5.12
CA TYR A 47 -3.67 3.00 -4.46
C TYR A 47 -2.37 2.31 -4.83
N GLN A 48 -1.63 1.85 -3.83
CA GLN A 48 -0.40 1.09 -4.04
C GLN A 48 -0.43 -0.18 -3.19
N TYR A 49 -0.22 -1.31 -3.85
CA TYR A 49 -0.23 -2.64 -3.23
C TYR A 49 1.08 -3.35 -3.51
N ILE A 50 1.79 -3.78 -2.47
CA ILE A 50 3.08 -4.47 -2.57
C ILE A 50 3.00 -5.79 -1.81
N GLY A 51 3.03 -6.91 -2.51
CA GLY A 51 2.99 -8.24 -1.91
C GLY A 51 1.76 -8.49 -1.05
N SER A 52 0.57 -8.10 -1.55
CA SER A 52 -0.68 -8.20 -0.80
C SER A 52 -1.65 -9.17 -1.45
N THR A 53 -2.41 -9.89 -0.63
CA THR A 53 -3.48 -10.81 -1.05
C THR A 53 -4.82 -10.37 -0.46
N TYR A 54 -5.90 -10.70 -1.13
CA TYR A 54 -7.26 -10.35 -0.71
C TYR A 54 -8.11 -11.59 -0.40
N GLY A 55 -9.20 -11.39 0.34
CA GLY A 55 -10.05 -12.47 0.79
C GLY A 55 -9.26 -13.46 1.67
N ASN A 56 -9.50 -14.74 1.52
CA ASN A 56 -8.81 -15.81 2.26
C ASN A 56 -7.38 -16.07 1.73
N GLY A 57 -6.74 -15.07 1.16
CA GLY A 57 -5.40 -15.19 0.57
C GLY A 57 -4.34 -15.57 1.58
N LYS A 58 -3.29 -16.23 1.11
CA LYS A 58 -2.19 -16.69 1.94
C LYS A 58 -0.88 -16.05 1.50
N ILE A 59 -0.04 -15.71 2.47
CA ILE A 59 1.35 -15.34 2.26
C ILE A 59 2.20 -16.25 3.12
N THR A 60 3.01 -17.11 2.51
CA THR A 60 3.79 -18.11 3.23
C THR A 60 5.23 -18.18 2.73
N ASN A 61 6.18 -18.41 3.65
CA ASN A 61 7.60 -18.60 3.34
C ASN A 61 8.13 -17.51 2.38
N SER A 62 7.76 -16.25 2.60
CA SER A 62 8.00 -15.20 1.63
C SER A 62 8.64 -13.96 2.25
N HIS A 63 9.36 -13.22 1.42
CA HIS A 63 9.93 -11.94 1.79
C HIS A 63 9.30 -10.83 0.95
N ILE A 64 8.85 -9.77 1.60
CA ILE A 64 8.24 -8.61 0.95
C ILE A 64 9.06 -7.39 1.32
N TYR A 65 9.71 -6.79 0.33
CA TYR A 65 10.53 -5.58 0.48
C TYR A 65 9.90 -4.42 -0.25
N ALA A 66 9.67 -3.32 0.47
CA ALA A 66 9.26 -2.04 -0.09
C ALA A 66 10.29 -0.99 0.32
N ARG A 67 11.16 -0.60 -0.61
CA ARG A 67 12.23 0.37 -0.36
C ARG A 67 11.98 1.66 -1.12
N GLY A 68 11.75 2.77 -0.40
CA GLY A 68 11.43 4.05 -1.00
C GLY A 68 10.09 4.01 -1.79
N ALA A 69 9.12 3.25 -1.29
CA ALA A 69 7.80 3.18 -1.88
C ALA A 69 7.01 4.45 -1.55
N HIS A 70 6.56 5.16 -2.57
CA HIS A 70 5.83 6.42 -2.41
C HIS A 70 4.45 6.34 -3.04
N ASN A 71 3.43 6.73 -2.28
CA ASN A 71 2.04 6.80 -2.73
C ASN A 71 1.42 8.13 -2.30
N GLY A 72 0.87 8.88 -3.25
CA GLY A 72 0.40 10.22 -2.94
C GLY A 72 -0.86 10.66 -3.67
N ALA A 73 -1.76 11.33 -2.94
CA ALA A 73 -2.91 12.02 -3.49
C ALA A 73 -2.88 13.50 -3.06
N PHE A 74 -2.39 14.36 -3.95
CA PHE A 74 -2.10 15.76 -3.63
C PHE A 74 -3.18 16.71 -4.15
N SER A 75 -4.43 16.49 -3.69
CA SER A 75 -5.56 17.29 -4.13
C SER A 75 -6.68 17.34 -3.08
N ARG A 76 -7.62 18.29 -3.25
CA ARG A 76 -8.81 18.34 -2.41
C ARG A 76 -9.58 17.01 -2.48
N ASN A 77 -9.93 16.45 -1.32
CA ASN A 77 -10.61 15.18 -1.16
C ASN A 77 -9.86 13.98 -1.80
N GLY A 78 -8.54 14.08 -1.98
CA GLY A 78 -7.73 12.98 -2.48
C GLY A 78 -7.64 11.83 -1.47
N VAL A 79 -7.56 10.61 -1.97
CA VAL A 79 -7.37 9.41 -1.15
C VAL A 79 -6.07 8.72 -1.54
N ALA A 80 -5.16 8.54 -0.59
CA ALA A 80 -3.96 7.75 -0.76
C ALA A 80 -4.04 6.50 0.13
N SER A 81 -3.94 5.31 -0.46
CA SER A 81 -3.89 4.05 0.27
C SER A 81 -2.68 3.23 -0.15
N GLN A 82 -1.85 2.87 0.81
CA GLN A 82 -0.67 2.05 0.59
C GLN A 82 -0.75 0.80 1.47
N GLU A 83 -0.64 -0.36 0.85
CA GLU A 83 -0.67 -1.66 1.51
C GLU A 83 0.59 -2.44 1.16
N ILE A 84 1.33 -2.88 2.18
CA ILE A 84 2.59 -3.60 2.03
C ILE A 84 2.52 -4.89 2.85
N GLY A 85 2.53 -6.04 2.18
CA GLY A 85 2.48 -7.34 2.83
C GLY A 85 1.17 -7.55 3.60
N ILE A 86 0.03 -7.49 2.92
CA ILE A 86 -1.29 -7.64 3.55
C ILE A 86 -1.90 -8.99 3.15
N ALA A 87 -2.34 -9.77 4.14
CA ALA A 87 -3.27 -10.87 3.90
C ALA A 87 -4.69 -10.39 4.25
N GLY A 88 -5.61 -10.51 3.30
CA GLY A 88 -6.97 -10.00 3.41
C GLY A 88 -7.82 -10.73 4.46
N ALA A 89 -9.12 -10.49 4.45
CA ALA A 89 -10.05 -11.04 5.44
C ALA A 89 -10.06 -12.58 5.45
N GLY A 90 -9.81 -13.18 6.61
CA GLY A 90 -9.66 -14.63 6.75
C GLY A 90 -8.33 -15.18 6.25
N GLY A 91 -7.42 -14.31 5.84
CA GLY A 91 -6.12 -14.70 5.29
C GLY A 91 -5.13 -15.22 6.32
N THR A 92 -4.01 -15.71 5.82
CA THR A 92 -2.94 -16.24 6.66
C THR A 92 -1.59 -15.69 6.22
N MET A 93 -0.76 -15.31 7.19
CA MET A 93 0.67 -15.09 7.01
C MET A 93 1.45 -16.08 7.90
N ASP A 94 2.32 -16.88 7.30
CA ASP A 94 3.17 -17.80 8.05
C ASP A 94 4.59 -17.81 7.48
N ASN A 95 5.58 -17.64 8.36
CA ASN A 95 6.98 -17.55 8.02
C ASN A 95 7.26 -16.46 6.96
N VAL A 96 6.85 -15.24 7.29
CA VAL A 96 6.92 -14.10 6.36
C VAL A 96 7.75 -12.97 6.96
N THR A 97 8.59 -12.35 6.15
CA THR A 97 9.24 -11.10 6.48
C THR A 97 8.65 -9.97 5.62
N VAL A 98 8.16 -8.94 6.27
CA VAL A 98 7.75 -7.69 5.63
C VAL A 98 8.71 -6.59 6.03
N PHE A 99 9.40 -6.01 5.08
CA PHE A 99 10.36 -4.93 5.28
C PHE A 99 9.95 -3.70 4.47
N ALA A 100 9.56 -2.64 5.18
CA ALA A 100 9.23 -1.35 4.58
C ALA A 100 10.25 -0.30 5.05
N ASP A 101 11.08 0.16 4.14
CA ASP A 101 12.06 1.21 4.38
C ASP A 101 11.70 2.45 3.59
N ARG A 102 11.56 3.59 4.25
CA ARG A 102 11.13 4.86 3.65
C ARG A 102 9.87 4.69 2.80
N ALA A 103 8.86 4.08 3.39
CA ALA A 103 7.56 3.90 2.77
C ALA A 103 6.68 5.12 3.08
N ASP A 104 6.50 5.99 2.09
CA ASP A 104 5.75 7.23 2.25
C ASP A 104 4.36 7.11 1.65
N ASN A 105 3.35 7.49 2.42
CA ASN A 105 1.98 7.60 1.96
C ASN A 105 1.42 8.97 2.35
N GLY A 106 1.03 9.77 1.39
CA GLY A 106 0.65 11.14 1.65
C GLY A 106 -0.64 11.57 0.96
N ALA A 107 -1.49 12.28 1.67
CA ALA A 107 -2.62 12.98 1.10
C ALA A 107 -2.58 14.45 1.53
N LYS A 108 -2.72 15.37 0.57
CA LYS A 108 -2.76 16.81 0.84
C LYS A 108 -4.02 17.39 0.23
N GLY A 109 -4.60 18.37 0.95
CA GLY A 109 -5.82 19.02 0.49
C GLY A 109 -6.96 18.82 1.48
N SER A 110 -7.89 19.77 1.53
CA SER A 110 -9.02 19.72 2.45
C SER A 110 -9.82 18.42 2.28
N GLY A 111 -10.10 17.73 3.38
CA GLY A 111 -10.82 16.46 3.39
C GLY A 111 -10.04 15.24 2.85
N ALA A 112 -8.74 15.38 2.58
CA ALA A 112 -7.93 14.30 2.06
C ALA A 112 -7.71 13.17 3.09
N ARG A 113 -7.50 11.95 2.61
CA ARG A 113 -7.32 10.77 3.46
C ARG A 113 -6.09 9.99 3.06
N ALA A 114 -5.23 9.68 4.04
CA ALA A 114 -4.07 8.82 3.87
C ALA A 114 -4.22 7.56 4.75
N THR A 115 -4.14 6.38 4.15
CA THR A 115 -4.14 5.12 4.89
C THR A 115 -2.90 4.31 4.49
N GLN A 116 -2.12 3.88 5.48
CA GLN A 116 -0.97 3.02 5.26
C GLN A 116 -1.08 1.79 6.16
N GLU A 117 -0.99 0.62 5.56
CA GLU A 117 -0.99 -0.65 6.27
C GLU A 117 0.24 -1.47 5.87
N ILE A 118 1.00 -1.95 6.86
CA ILE A 118 2.26 -2.69 6.66
C ILE A 118 2.21 -3.96 7.51
N GLY A 119 2.32 -5.14 6.88
CA GLY A 119 2.32 -6.42 7.58
C GLY A 119 1.03 -6.65 8.36
N LYS A 120 -0.12 -6.68 7.69
CA LYS A 120 -1.41 -6.83 8.34
C LYS A 120 -2.12 -8.09 7.89
N VAL A 121 -2.84 -8.72 8.81
CA VAL A 121 -3.84 -9.76 8.53
C VAL A 121 -5.20 -9.31 9.09
N SER A 122 -6.25 -9.40 8.29
CA SER A 122 -7.60 -9.05 8.71
C SER A 122 -8.42 -10.30 9.00
N ASN A 123 -8.91 -10.45 10.23
CA ASN A 123 -9.73 -11.60 10.68
C ASN A 123 -9.10 -12.96 10.35
N GLY A 124 -7.78 -13.08 10.51
CA GLY A 124 -7.05 -14.28 10.11
C GLY A 124 -5.91 -14.63 11.05
N THR A 125 -4.87 -15.28 10.54
CA THR A 125 -3.77 -15.78 11.35
C THR A 125 -2.43 -15.21 10.89
N MET A 126 -1.61 -14.78 11.87
CA MET A 126 -0.23 -14.37 11.67
C MET A 126 0.68 -15.24 12.55
N LYS A 127 1.62 -15.97 11.94
CA LYS A 127 2.54 -16.86 12.64
C LYS A 127 3.95 -16.72 12.07
N ASN A 128 4.96 -16.69 12.94
CA ASN A 128 6.36 -16.55 12.53
C ASN A 128 6.58 -15.37 11.57
N VAL A 129 5.94 -14.24 11.83
CA VAL A 129 6.00 -13.07 10.96
C VAL A 129 6.86 -12.00 11.59
N THR A 130 7.81 -11.48 10.82
CA THR A 130 8.59 -10.31 11.18
C THR A 130 8.16 -9.12 10.32
N VAL A 131 7.79 -8.02 10.96
CA VAL A 131 7.45 -6.77 10.28
C VAL A 131 8.43 -5.69 10.70
N TRP A 132 9.15 -5.16 9.73
CA TRP A 132 10.06 -4.01 9.90
C TRP A 132 9.52 -2.82 9.12
N ALA A 133 9.29 -1.72 9.82
CA ALA A 133 8.92 -0.46 9.20
C ALA A 133 9.90 0.61 9.68
N ASN A 134 10.85 0.94 8.83
CA ASN A 134 11.84 1.98 9.09
C ASN A 134 11.47 3.22 8.27
N ASP A 135 11.42 4.39 8.94
CA ASP A 135 11.06 5.67 8.32
C ASP A 135 9.75 5.60 7.51
N ALA A 136 8.78 4.81 7.97
CA ALA A 136 7.47 4.72 7.34
C ALA A 136 6.62 5.94 7.71
N SER A 137 6.24 6.73 6.73
CA SER A 137 5.51 7.99 6.89
C SER A 137 4.10 7.90 6.33
N ASN A 138 3.12 8.40 7.08
CA ASN A 138 1.74 8.50 6.62
C ASN A 138 1.16 9.86 6.99
N ILE A 139 1.01 10.74 6.02
CA ILE A 139 0.71 12.15 6.23
C ILE A 139 -0.60 12.54 5.57
N ALA A 140 -1.49 13.14 6.32
CA ALA A 140 -2.62 13.87 5.78
C ALA A 140 -2.50 15.34 6.25
N ALA A 141 -2.34 16.25 5.30
CA ALA A 141 -2.04 17.64 5.61
C ALA A 141 -3.15 18.55 5.10
N THR A 142 -3.75 19.25 5.99
CA THR A 142 -4.73 20.35 5.92
C THR A 142 -6.02 20.03 6.70
N ASP A 143 -6.90 21.02 6.82
CA ASP A 143 -8.10 20.92 7.63
C ASP A 143 -9.04 19.79 7.19
N GLY A 144 -9.53 19.02 8.15
CA GLY A 144 -10.43 17.89 7.92
C GLY A 144 -9.77 16.66 7.29
N SER A 145 -8.46 16.65 7.17
CA SER A 145 -7.72 15.50 6.64
C SER A 145 -7.51 14.42 7.70
N VAL A 146 -7.43 13.16 7.25
CA VAL A 146 -7.27 11.99 8.14
C VAL A 146 -6.10 11.14 7.69
N ALA A 147 -5.15 10.88 8.59
CA ALA A 147 -4.06 9.92 8.41
C ALA A 147 -4.26 8.69 9.33
N LYS A 148 -4.21 7.49 8.78
CA LYS A 148 -4.28 6.23 9.53
C LYS A 148 -3.10 5.33 9.15
N GLN A 149 -2.36 4.85 10.17
CA GLN A 149 -1.25 3.92 9.97
C GLN A 149 -1.43 2.68 10.84
N LYS A 150 -1.18 1.51 10.28
CA LYS A 150 -1.18 0.24 10.98
C LYS A 150 0.06 -0.57 10.59
N ILE A 151 0.77 -1.09 11.57
CA ILE A 151 2.02 -1.86 11.37
C ILE A 151 1.96 -3.12 12.23
N GLY A 152 2.13 -4.29 11.62
CA GLY A 152 2.19 -5.57 12.33
C GLY A 152 0.90 -5.92 13.09
N VAL A 153 -0.27 -5.84 12.45
CA VAL A 153 -1.56 -5.96 13.12
C VAL A 153 -2.36 -7.16 12.64
N VAL A 154 -2.93 -7.91 13.58
CA VAL A 154 -4.04 -8.85 13.34
C VAL A 154 -5.31 -8.26 13.93
N ASN A 155 -6.37 -8.11 13.17
CA ASN A 155 -7.68 -7.58 13.62
C ASN A 155 -8.85 -8.26 12.93
#